data_95f5af5a9d4f71a03b7107e8a1c3a81c
#
_entry.id   95f5af5a9d4f71a03b7107e8a1c3a81c
#
_cell.length_a   1.000
_cell.length_b   1.000
_cell.length_c   1.000
_cell.angle_alpha   90.00
_cell.angle_beta   90.00
_cell.angle_gamma   90.00
#
_symmetry.space_group_name_H-M   'P 1'
#
loop_
_entity.id
_entity.type
_entity.pdbx_description
1 polymer ?
#
loop_
_entity_poly.entity_id
_entity_poly.type
_entity_poly.pdbx_seq_one_letter_code
_entity_poly.pdbx_strand_id
1 'polypeptide(L)'
;AKASATCWLDFLARGGWLYNGRVITHQADLPLTFYWRIGSHCLDRSVLADLVVGDIVFPETCWFDCSGTGHVGIGNWQLSVVYSAPAGMTLLNLETRMDASGTRVETDSLVIHPPRVDRHDPAGLDTLPLQVHFDMGCCHTTLGSLRTLVAGSVLPIEGGSPAVIGISTGGRTLGQGELVEVNGRLAIRITYWS
;
A
#
# COMPACT_ATOMS: atom_id res chain seq x y z
N ALA A 1 -17.97 -28.31 -3.19
CA ALA A 1 -17.65 -29.34 -2.18
C ALA A 1 -16.71 -28.67 -1.15
N LYS A 2 -17.07 -28.70 0.14
CA LYS A 2 -16.21 -28.23 1.24
C LYS A 2 -15.48 -29.47 1.77
N ALA A 3 -14.17 -29.51 1.64
CA ALA A 3 -13.35 -30.55 2.24
C ALA A 3 -12.88 -30.10 3.64
N SER A 4 -12.77 -31.03 4.58
CA SER A 4 -12.22 -30.79 5.91
C SER A 4 -10.72 -30.50 5.84
N ALA A 5 -10.17 -29.79 6.84
CA ALA A 5 -8.73 -29.51 6.92
C ALA A 5 -7.89 -30.80 6.87
N THR A 6 -8.37 -31.87 7.50
CA THR A 6 -7.73 -33.22 7.48
C THR A 6 -7.65 -33.80 6.07
N CYS A 7 -8.71 -33.62 5.27
CA CYS A 7 -8.75 -34.08 3.89
C CYS A 7 -7.75 -33.31 3.01
N TRP A 8 -7.55 -32.02 3.27
CA TRP A 8 -6.55 -31.22 2.58
C TRP A 8 -5.12 -31.64 2.97
N LEU A 9 -4.87 -31.90 4.25
CA LEU A 9 -3.56 -32.33 4.72
C LEU A 9 -3.21 -33.70 4.15
N ASP A 10 -4.15 -34.66 4.11
CA ASP A 10 -3.98 -35.97 3.48
C ASP A 10 -3.72 -35.84 1.97
N PHE A 11 -4.44 -34.96 1.30
CA PHE A 11 -4.24 -34.67 -0.11
C PHE A 11 -2.85 -34.11 -0.38
N LEU A 12 -2.36 -33.17 0.45
CA LEU A 12 -1.02 -32.61 0.35
C LEU A 12 0.07 -33.66 0.70
N ALA A 13 -0.19 -34.54 1.67
CA ALA A 13 0.75 -35.56 2.12
C ALA A 13 0.92 -36.74 1.12
N ARG A 14 -0.10 -37.02 0.31
CA ARG A 14 -0.05 -38.10 -0.70
C ARG A 14 0.93 -37.90 -1.82
N GLY A 15 1.50 -36.72 -1.96
CA GLY A 15 2.55 -36.40 -2.92
C GLY A 15 2.09 -36.43 -4.37
N GLY A 16 3.03 -36.47 -5.28
CA GLY A 16 2.76 -36.45 -6.72
C GLY A 16 2.62 -35.05 -7.28
N TRP A 17 2.88 -34.04 -6.45
CA TRP A 17 2.96 -32.64 -6.90
C TRP A 17 4.24 -32.49 -7.71
N LEU A 18 4.08 -32.26 -9.01
CA LEU A 18 5.19 -31.80 -9.83
C LEU A 18 5.45 -30.34 -9.42
N TYR A 19 6.61 -30.12 -8.84
CA TYR A 19 7.08 -28.78 -8.55
C TYR A 19 7.31 -28.07 -9.89
N ASN A 20 6.35 -27.25 -10.30
CA ASN A 20 6.40 -26.52 -11.58
C ASN A 20 6.93 -25.07 -11.38
N GLY A 21 7.74 -24.87 -10.37
CA GLY A 21 8.35 -23.58 -10.05
C GLY A 21 9.85 -23.60 -10.28
N ARG A 22 10.42 -22.45 -10.66
CA ARG A 22 11.84 -22.23 -10.52
C ARG A 22 12.20 -22.51 -9.07
N VAL A 23 13.15 -23.39 -8.84
CA VAL A 23 13.73 -23.59 -7.52
C VAL A 23 14.31 -22.25 -7.11
N ILE A 24 13.67 -21.58 -6.15
CA ILE A 24 14.27 -20.41 -5.52
C ILE A 24 15.39 -20.98 -4.65
N THR A 25 16.57 -21.06 -5.23
CA THR A 25 17.76 -21.67 -4.61
C THR A 25 18.24 -20.89 -3.40
N HIS A 26 17.86 -19.60 -3.30
CA HIS A 26 18.20 -18.75 -2.18
C HIS A 26 17.00 -17.87 -1.81
N GLN A 27 16.67 -17.77 -0.51
CA GLN A 27 15.66 -16.84 0.00
C GLN A 27 15.95 -15.37 -0.41
N ALA A 28 17.22 -15.07 -0.71
CA ALA A 28 17.64 -13.77 -1.19
C ALA A 28 16.99 -13.36 -2.54
N ASP A 29 16.64 -14.33 -3.40
CA ASP A 29 16.08 -14.06 -4.72
C ASP A 29 14.55 -13.91 -4.74
N LEU A 30 13.90 -13.98 -3.56
CA LEU A 30 12.46 -13.75 -3.46
C LEU A 30 12.13 -12.34 -3.92
N PRO A 31 11.32 -12.19 -5.00
CA PRO A 31 10.91 -10.89 -5.48
C PRO A 31 9.95 -10.25 -4.49
N LEU A 32 10.11 -8.97 -4.29
CA LEU A 32 9.26 -8.13 -3.46
C LEU A 32 8.84 -6.91 -4.26
N THR A 33 7.56 -6.56 -4.14
CA THR A 33 7.02 -5.30 -4.65
C THR A 33 6.34 -4.58 -3.52
N PHE A 34 6.64 -3.32 -3.34
CA PHE A 34 5.93 -2.46 -2.41
C PHE A 34 5.65 -1.11 -3.04
N TYR A 35 4.63 -0.42 -2.52
CA TYR A 35 4.19 0.87 -3.05
C TYR A 35 4.75 2.01 -2.22
N TRP A 36 5.14 3.09 -2.88
CA TRP A 36 5.50 4.35 -2.26
C TRP A 36 4.22 5.09 -1.88
N ARG A 37 3.62 4.65 -0.79
CA ARG A 37 2.36 5.23 -0.32
C ARG A 37 2.61 6.56 0.35
N ILE A 38 2.02 7.63 -0.22
CA ILE A 38 2.13 9.00 0.30
C ILE A 38 1.16 9.19 1.46
N GLY A 39 -0.05 8.65 1.33
CA GLY A 39 -1.07 8.78 2.34
C GLY A 39 -2.31 7.93 2.05
N SER A 40 -3.27 8.03 2.94
CA SER A 40 -4.58 7.43 2.76
C SER A 40 -5.67 8.31 3.34
N HIS A 41 -6.90 8.08 2.89
CA HIS A 41 -8.09 8.76 3.37
C HIS A 41 -9.27 7.79 3.37
N CYS A 42 -10.09 7.85 4.41
CA CYS A 42 -11.31 7.07 4.49
C CYS A 42 -12.47 7.93 3.99
N LEU A 43 -13.05 7.61 2.85
CA LEU A 43 -14.14 8.36 2.21
C LEU A 43 -15.38 7.50 2.10
N ASP A 44 -16.54 8.11 2.31
CA ASP A 44 -17.81 7.49 1.99
C ASP A 44 -17.94 7.32 0.48
N ARG A 45 -18.62 6.26 0.04
CA ARG A 45 -18.82 5.99 -1.37
C ARG A 45 -19.47 7.16 -2.11
N SER A 46 -20.41 7.85 -1.47
CA SER A 46 -21.08 9.02 -2.04
C SER A 46 -20.10 10.16 -2.32
N VAL A 47 -19.23 10.47 -1.34
CA VAL A 47 -18.18 11.51 -1.50
C VAL A 47 -17.22 11.13 -2.61
N LEU A 48 -16.85 9.84 -2.67
CA LEU A 48 -15.95 9.34 -3.70
C LEU A 48 -16.56 9.46 -5.10
N ALA A 49 -17.86 9.27 -5.23
CA ALA A 49 -18.59 9.39 -6.51
C ALA A 49 -18.70 10.84 -7.00
N ASP A 50 -18.66 11.81 -6.09
CA ASP A 50 -18.78 13.24 -6.40
C ASP A 50 -17.44 13.90 -6.76
N LEU A 51 -16.31 13.19 -6.59
CA LEU A 51 -14.99 13.70 -6.91
C LEU A 51 -14.84 13.91 -8.43
N VAL A 52 -14.24 15.05 -8.78
CA VAL A 52 -13.98 15.43 -10.16
C VAL A 52 -12.54 15.88 -10.37
N VAL A 53 -12.13 15.94 -11.63
CA VAL A 53 -10.82 16.47 -12.02
C VAL A 53 -10.70 17.93 -11.58
N GLY A 54 -9.60 18.25 -10.91
CA GLY A 54 -9.32 19.56 -10.32
C GLY A 54 -9.57 19.62 -8.81
N ASP A 55 -10.30 18.67 -8.23
CA ASP A 55 -10.49 18.61 -6.79
C ASP A 55 -9.18 18.34 -6.06
N ILE A 56 -9.10 18.84 -4.83
CA ILE A 56 -7.95 18.67 -3.95
C ILE A 56 -8.36 17.83 -2.76
N VAL A 57 -7.72 16.68 -2.61
CA VAL A 57 -7.95 15.75 -1.51
C VAL A 57 -6.78 15.84 -0.53
N PHE A 58 -7.07 16.10 0.74
CA PHE A 58 -6.09 16.03 1.82
C PHE A 58 -6.09 14.62 2.40
N PRO A 59 -4.98 13.88 2.39
CA PRO A 59 -4.92 12.59 3.07
C PRO A 59 -5.21 12.77 4.57
N GLU A 60 -6.01 11.89 5.14
CA GLU A 60 -6.25 11.81 6.59
C GLU A 60 -4.99 11.34 7.31
N THR A 61 -4.34 10.33 6.74
CA THR A 61 -3.02 9.87 7.16
C THR A 61 -2.02 10.20 6.05
N CYS A 62 -0.96 10.92 6.39
CA CYS A 62 0.13 11.25 5.47
C CYS A 62 1.44 10.72 6.03
N TRP A 63 2.18 9.93 5.24
CA TRP A 63 3.47 9.33 5.64
C TRP A 63 4.67 10.14 5.15
N PHE A 64 4.42 11.16 4.35
CA PHE A 64 5.45 12.08 3.84
C PHE A 64 5.12 13.52 4.22
N ASP A 65 6.14 14.34 4.33
CA ASP A 65 6.02 15.78 4.50
C ASP A 65 6.30 16.55 3.19
N CYS A 66 6.13 17.87 3.23
CA CYS A 66 6.37 18.72 2.06
C CYS A 66 7.84 18.81 1.63
N SER A 67 8.79 18.38 2.47
CA SER A 67 10.20 18.26 2.10
C SER A 67 10.50 16.99 1.29
N GLY A 68 9.52 16.11 1.16
CA GLY A 68 9.68 14.80 0.56
C GLY A 68 10.28 13.74 1.50
N THR A 69 10.41 14.06 2.79
CA THR A 69 10.84 13.09 3.80
C THR A 69 9.65 12.29 4.28
N GLY A 70 9.82 10.99 4.45
CA GLY A 70 8.73 10.12 4.86
C GLY A 70 9.16 8.76 5.35
N HIS A 71 8.15 7.93 5.63
CA HIS A 71 8.35 6.59 6.18
C HIS A 71 7.54 5.55 5.40
N VAL A 72 8.15 4.39 5.15
CA VAL A 72 7.50 3.25 4.50
C VAL A 72 7.70 2.01 5.35
N GLY A 73 6.61 1.29 5.62
CA GLY A 73 6.64 0.01 6.34
C GLY A 73 6.72 -1.16 5.35
N ILE A 74 7.65 -2.09 5.58
CA ILE A 74 7.76 -3.35 4.84
C ILE A 74 7.87 -4.49 5.85
N GLY A 75 6.76 -5.16 6.12
CA GLY A 75 6.69 -6.15 7.20
C GLY A 75 7.05 -5.49 8.54
N ASN A 76 8.05 -6.03 9.23
CA ASN A 76 8.54 -5.49 10.52
C ASN A 76 9.58 -4.37 10.37
N TRP A 77 9.87 -3.94 9.15
CA TRP A 77 10.87 -2.90 8.90
C TRP A 77 10.19 -1.58 8.60
N GLN A 78 10.77 -0.50 9.11
CA GLN A 78 10.40 0.87 8.79
C GLN A 78 11.59 1.54 8.12
N LEU A 79 11.37 1.98 6.88
CA LEU A 79 12.32 2.74 6.10
C LEU A 79 12.00 4.23 6.27
N SER A 80 12.97 5.01 6.76
CA SER A 80 12.92 6.46 6.67
C SER A 80 13.60 6.88 5.37
N VAL A 81 12.92 7.62 4.53
CA VAL A 81 13.38 7.95 3.18
C VAL A 81 13.18 9.41 2.86
N VAL A 82 13.90 9.90 1.87
CA VAL A 82 13.67 11.23 1.28
C VAL A 82 13.60 11.10 -0.23
N TYR A 83 12.64 11.78 -0.83
CA TYR A 83 12.51 11.86 -2.28
C TYR A 83 13.68 12.65 -2.87
N SER A 84 14.37 12.08 -3.84
CA SER A 84 15.54 12.66 -4.51
C SER A 84 15.36 12.56 -6.02
N ALA A 85 14.82 13.62 -6.61
CA ALA A 85 14.63 13.69 -8.07
C ALA A 85 15.99 13.69 -8.81
N PRO A 86 16.11 13.03 -9.96
CA PRO A 86 15.15 12.11 -10.58
C PRO A 86 15.33 10.65 -10.10
N ALA A 87 16.26 10.39 -9.17
CA ALA A 87 16.78 9.06 -8.88
C ALA A 87 15.81 8.15 -8.11
N GLY A 88 14.89 8.70 -7.34
CA GLY A 88 13.94 7.90 -6.54
C GLY A 88 13.93 8.28 -5.05
N MET A 89 13.83 7.27 -4.17
CA MET A 89 13.85 7.43 -2.72
C MET A 89 15.22 7.09 -2.16
N THR A 90 15.86 8.05 -1.50
CA THR A 90 17.12 7.81 -0.78
C THR A 90 16.80 7.37 0.64
N LEU A 91 17.34 6.22 1.04
CA LEU A 91 17.22 5.70 2.40
C LEU A 91 18.02 6.53 3.38
N LEU A 92 17.35 7.06 4.40
CA LEU A 92 17.98 7.79 5.51
C LEU A 92 18.32 6.84 6.67
N ASN A 93 17.35 5.98 7.01
CA ASN A 93 17.50 5.04 8.12
C ASN A 93 16.61 3.81 7.88
N LEU A 94 17.02 2.67 8.47
CA LEU A 94 16.30 1.41 8.48
C LEU A 94 16.16 0.93 9.91
N GLU A 95 14.94 0.85 10.40
CA GLU A 95 14.61 0.40 11.74
C GLU A 95 13.76 -0.86 11.71
N THR A 96 14.01 -1.76 12.65
CA THR A 96 13.11 -2.89 12.87
C THR A 96 12.08 -2.46 13.91
N ARG A 97 10.82 -2.50 13.57
CA ARG A 97 9.72 -2.34 14.55
C ARG A 97 9.78 -3.54 15.50
N MET A 98 10.29 -3.34 16.69
CA MET A 98 10.07 -4.26 17.80
C MET A 98 8.68 -3.94 18.36
N ASP A 99 7.69 -4.72 17.98
CA ASP A 99 6.41 -4.68 18.67
C ASP A 99 6.64 -5.21 20.10
N ALA A 100 6.52 -4.32 21.07
CA ALA A 100 6.64 -4.64 22.50
C ALA A 100 5.49 -5.53 23.02
N SER A 101 4.61 -5.98 22.15
CA SER A 101 3.56 -6.97 22.43
C SER A 101 3.29 -7.72 21.14
N GLY A 102 3.32 -9.04 21.20
CA GLY A 102 3.11 -9.97 20.09
C GLY A 102 1.75 -9.87 19.39
N THR A 103 1.26 -8.66 19.22
CA THR A 103 0.10 -8.35 18.41
C THR A 103 0.64 -8.10 17.01
N ARG A 104 0.41 -9.08 16.16
CA ARG A 104 0.50 -8.96 14.70
C ARG A 104 -0.15 -7.62 14.34
N VAL A 105 0.65 -6.63 13.93
CA VAL A 105 0.09 -5.46 13.27
C VAL A 105 -0.51 -6.00 11.99
N GLU A 106 -1.81 -6.22 12.05
CA GLU A 106 -2.61 -6.52 10.89
C GLU A 106 -2.36 -5.39 9.91
N THR A 107 -1.74 -5.75 8.80
CA THR A 107 -1.81 -4.98 7.58
C THR A 107 -3.28 -4.67 7.36
N ASP A 108 -3.67 -3.48 7.81
CA ASP A 108 -4.89 -2.75 7.48
C ASP A 108 -6.10 -3.60 7.03
N SER A 109 -6.46 -4.56 7.88
CA SER A 109 -7.78 -5.16 7.88
C SER A 109 -8.47 -4.64 9.12
N LEU A 110 -8.97 -3.42 9.04
CA LEU A 110 -10.06 -2.99 9.90
C LEU A 110 -11.15 -4.06 9.72
N VAL A 111 -11.25 -4.96 10.68
CA VAL A 111 -12.46 -5.73 10.88
C VAL A 111 -13.49 -4.72 11.34
N ILE A 112 -14.06 -4.01 10.36
CA ILE A 112 -15.29 -3.28 10.55
C ILE A 112 -16.29 -4.37 10.93
N HIS A 113 -16.67 -4.41 12.18
CA HIS A 113 -17.89 -5.12 12.56
C HIS A 113 -18.98 -4.43 11.75
N PRO A 114 -19.56 -5.07 10.73
CA PRO A 114 -20.60 -4.42 9.97
C PRO A 114 -21.72 -4.09 10.96
N PRO A 115 -22.22 -2.85 11.00
CA PRO A 115 -23.48 -2.58 11.63
C PRO A 115 -24.47 -3.59 11.03
N ARG A 116 -25.37 -4.14 11.83
CA ARG A 116 -26.44 -5.00 11.34
C ARG A 116 -27.23 -4.21 10.30
N VAL A 117 -26.82 -4.34 9.05
CA VAL A 117 -27.53 -3.75 7.91
C VAL A 117 -28.72 -4.65 7.68
N ASP A 118 -29.91 -4.11 7.89
CA ASP A 118 -31.14 -4.71 7.40
C ASP A 118 -31.00 -4.93 5.90
N ARG A 119 -31.18 -6.17 5.45
CA ARG A 119 -30.81 -6.69 4.13
C ARG A 119 -31.52 -6.04 2.93
N HIS A 120 -32.14 -4.87 3.06
CA HIS A 120 -32.96 -4.27 2.01
C HIS A 120 -32.80 -2.75 1.84
N ASP A 121 -31.74 -2.12 2.41
CA ASP A 121 -31.53 -0.69 2.20
C ASP A 121 -30.32 -0.45 1.29
N PRO A 122 -30.52 -0.19 -0.02
CA PRO A 122 -29.44 0.20 -0.93
C PRO A 122 -28.75 1.51 -0.52
N ALA A 123 -29.43 2.36 0.26
CA ALA A 123 -28.86 3.60 0.79
C ALA A 123 -27.75 3.33 1.82
N GLY A 124 -27.77 2.20 2.53
CA GLY A 124 -26.71 1.81 3.46
C GLY A 124 -25.36 1.49 2.78
N LEU A 125 -25.34 1.23 1.49
CA LEU A 125 -24.11 0.98 0.73
C LEU A 125 -23.39 2.29 0.35
N ASP A 126 -24.09 3.41 0.27
CA ASP A 126 -23.52 4.69 -0.12
C ASP A 126 -22.74 5.36 1.01
N THR A 127 -22.96 4.93 2.25
CA THR A 127 -22.24 5.36 3.46
C THR A 127 -21.14 4.40 3.88
N LEU A 128 -20.81 3.37 3.05
CA LEU A 128 -19.69 2.48 3.35
C LEU A 128 -18.38 3.25 3.26
N PRO A 129 -17.57 3.28 4.34
CA PRO A 129 -16.27 3.90 4.31
C PRO A 129 -15.34 3.08 3.41
N LEU A 130 -14.73 3.73 2.44
CA LEU A 130 -13.77 3.14 1.52
C LEU A 130 -12.38 3.73 1.80
N GLN A 131 -11.43 2.85 2.07
CA GLN A 131 -10.04 3.26 2.25
C GLN A 131 -9.43 3.57 0.88
N VAL A 132 -9.14 4.85 0.65
CA VAL A 132 -8.46 5.34 -0.56
C VAL A 132 -6.98 5.49 -0.26
N HIS A 133 -6.14 5.00 -1.16
CA HIS A 133 -4.69 5.07 -1.09
C HIS A 133 -4.14 5.98 -2.17
N PHE A 134 -3.10 6.74 -1.83
CA PHE A 134 -2.37 7.62 -2.73
C PHE A 134 -0.94 7.11 -2.86
N ASP A 135 -0.61 6.52 -4.00
CA ASP A 135 0.66 5.83 -4.23
C ASP A 135 1.48 6.56 -5.31
N MET A 136 2.72 6.90 -5.00
CA MET A 136 3.69 7.50 -5.93
C MET A 136 4.48 6.41 -6.67
N GLY A 137 3.77 5.40 -7.20
CA GLY A 137 4.39 4.26 -7.86
C GLY A 137 4.85 3.16 -6.91
N CYS A 138 5.68 2.26 -7.40
CA CYS A 138 6.16 1.10 -6.65
C CYS A 138 7.67 0.93 -6.76
N CYS A 139 8.21 0.01 -5.97
CA CYS A 139 9.58 -0.46 -6.04
C CYS A 139 9.57 -1.97 -6.21
N HIS A 140 10.23 -2.46 -7.24
CA HIS A 140 10.51 -3.87 -7.43
C HIS A 140 11.92 -4.19 -6.93
N THR A 141 12.03 -5.13 -6.02
CA THR A 141 13.31 -5.49 -5.38
C THR A 141 13.33 -6.98 -5.01
N THR A 142 14.33 -7.41 -4.29
CA THR A 142 14.39 -8.76 -3.71
C THR A 142 14.62 -8.70 -2.21
N LEU A 143 14.29 -9.78 -1.51
CA LEU A 143 14.57 -9.88 -0.07
C LEU A 143 16.05 -9.70 0.25
N GLY A 144 16.92 -10.23 -0.63
CA GLY A 144 18.37 -10.07 -0.50
C GLY A 144 18.81 -8.62 -0.63
N SER A 145 18.29 -7.90 -1.63
CA SER A 145 18.58 -6.49 -1.82
C SER A 145 18.11 -5.64 -0.63
N LEU A 146 16.92 -5.93 -0.07
CA LEU A 146 16.46 -5.22 1.13
C LEU A 146 17.38 -5.44 2.34
N ARG A 147 17.94 -6.65 2.50
CA ARG A 147 18.85 -6.96 3.63
C ARG A 147 20.19 -6.25 3.54
N THR A 148 20.58 -5.82 2.35
CA THR A 148 21.86 -5.12 2.09
C THR A 148 21.70 -3.61 2.02
N LEU A 149 20.49 -3.07 2.27
CA LEU A 149 20.25 -1.64 2.30
C LEU A 149 21.03 -0.99 3.45
N VAL A 150 21.65 0.12 3.11
CA VAL A 150 22.34 1.00 4.07
C VAL A 150 21.87 2.44 3.86
N ALA A 151 22.07 3.30 4.84
CA ALA A 151 21.79 4.72 4.67
C ALA A 151 22.53 5.27 3.44
N GLY A 152 21.83 6.06 2.63
CA GLY A 152 22.29 6.53 1.33
C GLY A 152 21.96 5.61 0.14
N SER A 153 21.44 4.39 0.36
CA SER A 153 20.94 3.54 -0.73
C SER A 153 19.77 4.23 -1.43
N VAL A 154 19.75 4.16 -2.77
CA VAL A 154 18.66 4.71 -3.58
C VAL A 154 17.76 3.59 -4.06
N LEU A 155 16.47 3.73 -3.80
CA LEU A 155 15.42 2.81 -4.23
C LEU A 155 14.63 3.46 -5.37
N PRO A 156 14.39 2.76 -6.49
CA PRO A 156 13.69 3.33 -7.63
C PRO A 156 12.21 3.59 -7.32
N ILE A 157 11.63 4.53 -8.04
CA ILE A 157 10.19 4.73 -8.13
C ILE A 157 9.79 4.34 -9.55
N GLU A 158 8.95 3.32 -9.66
CA GLU A 158 8.47 2.82 -10.94
C GLU A 158 6.97 3.09 -11.08
N GLY A 159 6.57 3.53 -12.27
CA GLY A 159 5.15 3.75 -12.59
C GLY A 159 4.51 4.99 -11.95
N GLY A 160 5.29 5.86 -11.33
CA GLY A 160 4.78 7.09 -10.71
C GLY A 160 5.85 8.16 -10.47
N SER A 161 5.41 9.30 -10.01
CA SER A 161 6.23 10.45 -9.65
C SER A 161 5.36 11.42 -8.82
N PRO A 162 5.91 12.51 -8.25
CA PRO A 162 5.09 13.55 -7.63
C PRO A 162 4.01 14.15 -8.55
N ALA A 163 4.24 14.16 -9.87
CA ALA A 163 3.27 14.62 -10.87
C ALA A 163 2.27 13.53 -11.28
N VAL A 164 2.49 12.26 -10.87
CA VAL A 164 1.64 11.12 -11.22
C VAL A 164 1.46 10.24 -10.00
N ILE A 165 0.45 10.57 -9.20
CA ILE A 165 0.04 9.81 -8.02
C ILE A 165 -1.13 8.90 -8.41
N GLY A 166 -0.99 7.61 -8.20
CA GLY A 166 -2.08 6.66 -8.36
C GLY A 166 -3.08 6.78 -7.20
N ILE A 167 -4.37 6.79 -7.52
CA ILE A 167 -5.47 6.80 -6.55
C ILE A 167 -6.19 5.46 -6.65
N SER A 168 -6.23 4.71 -5.55
CA SER A 168 -6.76 3.35 -5.56
C SER A 168 -7.56 3.02 -4.29
N THR A 169 -8.49 2.06 -4.39
CA THR A 169 -9.20 1.47 -3.26
C THR A 169 -9.38 -0.02 -3.50
N GLY A 170 -9.17 -0.85 -2.47
CA GLY A 170 -9.33 -2.30 -2.58
C GLY A 170 -8.52 -2.95 -3.72
N GLY A 171 -7.37 -2.37 -4.09
CA GLY A 171 -6.55 -2.85 -5.21
C GLY A 171 -7.04 -2.41 -6.60
N ARG A 172 -8.12 -1.62 -6.68
CA ARG A 172 -8.65 -1.07 -7.94
C ARG A 172 -8.23 0.39 -8.09
N THR A 173 -7.70 0.73 -9.25
CA THR A 173 -7.40 2.12 -9.61
C THR A 173 -8.71 2.89 -9.83
N LEU A 174 -8.83 4.06 -9.20
CA LEU A 174 -9.95 5.00 -9.33
C LEU A 174 -9.58 6.18 -10.23
N GLY A 175 -8.30 6.59 -10.19
CA GLY A 175 -7.87 7.76 -10.93
C GLY A 175 -6.39 8.05 -10.73
N GLN A 176 -6.01 9.25 -11.13
CA GLN A 176 -4.65 9.78 -10.93
C GLN A 176 -4.73 11.21 -10.42
N GLY A 177 -3.68 11.62 -9.74
CA GLY A 177 -3.52 12.99 -9.27
C GLY A 177 -2.06 13.41 -9.31
N GLU A 178 -1.80 14.61 -8.89
CA GLU A 178 -0.46 15.14 -8.65
C GLU A 178 -0.35 15.61 -7.21
N LEU A 179 0.85 15.51 -6.67
CA LEU A 179 1.15 15.99 -5.33
C LEU A 179 1.26 17.52 -5.35
N VAL A 180 0.52 18.16 -4.46
CA VAL A 180 0.53 19.61 -4.30
C VAL A 180 0.71 19.99 -2.84
N GLU A 181 1.28 21.16 -2.59
CA GLU A 181 1.35 21.75 -1.26
C GLU A 181 0.29 22.81 -1.11
N VAL A 182 -0.50 22.71 -0.06
CA VAL A 182 -1.53 23.70 0.29
C VAL A 182 -1.38 24.08 1.76
N ASN A 183 -0.98 25.30 2.02
CA ASN A 183 -0.78 25.83 3.39
C ASN A 183 0.16 24.96 4.24
N GLY A 184 1.28 24.50 3.66
CA GLY A 184 2.27 23.68 4.34
C GLY A 184 1.85 22.23 4.56
N ARG A 185 0.79 21.77 3.89
CA ARG A 185 0.31 20.38 3.95
C ARG A 185 0.33 19.77 2.57
N LEU A 186 0.71 18.49 2.50
CA LEU A 186 0.59 17.73 1.27
C LEU A 186 -0.88 17.42 0.99
N ALA A 187 -1.25 17.56 -0.28
CA ALA A 187 -2.55 17.21 -0.81
C ALA A 187 -2.40 16.60 -2.22
N ILE A 188 -3.43 15.96 -2.71
CA ILE A 188 -3.48 15.38 -4.04
C ILE A 188 -4.51 16.15 -4.86
N ARG A 189 -4.09 16.78 -5.96
CA ARG A 189 -4.99 17.37 -6.95
C ARG A 189 -5.33 16.31 -7.97
N ILE A 190 -6.61 16.03 -8.16
CA ILE A 190 -7.09 15.02 -9.12
C ILE A 190 -6.84 15.51 -10.54
N THR A 191 -6.11 14.73 -11.34
CA THR A 191 -5.80 15.00 -12.75
C THR A 191 -6.57 14.11 -13.71
N TYR A 192 -6.96 12.92 -13.23
CA TYR A 192 -7.80 11.97 -13.95
C TYR A 192 -8.71 11.21 -12.97
N TRP A 193 -9.97 11.03 -13.33
CA TRP A 193 -10.95 10.28 -12.54
C TRP A 193 -11.77 9.36 -13.44
N SER A 194 -11.97 8.08 -13.04
CA SER A 194 -12.63 7.05 -13.87
C SER A 194 -14.11 6.86 -13.52
#